data_c148ab70d5a4e55cb136f0fc80e126d3
#
_entry.id   c148ab70d5a4e55cb136f0fc80e126d3
#
_cell.length_a   1.000
_cell.length_b   1.000
_cell.length_c   1.000
_cell.angle_alpha   90.00
_cell.angle_beta   90.00
_cell.angle_gamma   90.00
#
_symmetry.space_group_name_H-M   'P 1'
#
loop_
_entity.id
_entity.type
_entity.pdbx_description
1 polymer ?
#
loop_
_entity_poly.entity_id
_entity_poly.type
_entity_poly.pdbx_seq_one_letter_code
_entity_poly.pdbx_strand_id
1 'polypeptide(L)'
;AVLFEPKWDGFRCIVFRDGDEVVLGSRNDKPLTRYFPELLAPIRSMLPDRVVLDGEVVVATHRGLDFDALGQRIHPAESRINRLAGETPSSFVAFDLVALGDDDHRSTPFGERRRLLESVMAGASPPLHLTPITDDRDLAADWFRRFEGAGFDGVMAKPVGDPYLS
;
A
#
# COMPACT_ATOMS: atom_id res chain seq x y z
N ALA A 1 -12.29 18.53 -9.35
CA ALA A 1 -12.47 17.11 -9.65
C ALA A 1 -11.98 16.26 -8.47
N VAL A 2 -12.61 15.14 -8.28
CA VAL A 2 -12.35 14.21 -7.18
C VAL A 2 -12.15 12.82 -7.75
N LEU A 3 -11.18 12.08 -7.20
CA LEU A 3 -10.97 10.67 -7.51
C LEU A 3 -11.32 9.83 -6.30
N PHE A 4 -11.91 8.67 -6.54
CA PHE A 4 -12.35 7.75 -5.50
C PHE A 4 -11.51 6.48 -5.52
N GLU A 5 -11.16 5.99 -4.34
CA GLU A 5 -10.44 4.72 -4.17
C GLU A 5 -10.99 3.94 -2.98
N PRO A 6 -10.83 2.60 -2.97
CA PRO A 6 -11.25 1.81 -1.81
C PRO A 6 -10.41 2.16 -0.59
N LYS A 7 -11.04 2.13 0.58
CA LYS A 7 -10.33 2.27 1.85
C LYS A 7 -9.98 0.87 2.35
N TRP A 8 -8.71 0.51 2.24
CA TRP A 8 -8.22 -0.80 2.63
C TRP A 8 -8.13 -0.94 4.15
N ASP A 9 -8.53 -2.09 4.68
CA ASP A 9 -8.41 -2.41 6.10
C ASP A 9 -7.13 -3.20 6.34
N GLY A 10 -6.09 -2.47 6.71
CA GLY A 10 -4.77 -3.04 6.93
C GLY A 10 -3.91 -2.13 7.79
N PHE A 11 -2.60 -2.32 7.73
CA PHE A 11 -1.64 -1.43 8.38
C PHE A 11 -1.12 -0.42 7.37
N ARG A 12 -1.28 0.88 7.67
CA ARG A 12 -0.67 1.93 6.88
C ARG A 12 0.83 1.72 6.85
N CYS A 13 1.39 1.73 5.66
CA CYS A 13 2.81 1.46 5.46
C CYS A 13 3.40 2.41 4.44
N ILE A 14 4.52 3.04 4.81
CA ILE A 14 5.30 3.83 3.87
C ILE A 14 6.51 3.00 3.46
N VAL A 15 6.65 2.75 2.17
CA VAL A 15 7.79 2.03 1.61
C VAL A 15 8.87 3.01 1.21
N PHE A 16 10.05 2.86 1.80
CA PHE A 16 11.25 3.59 1.41
C PHE A 16 12.20 2.62 0.73
N ARG A 17 12.60 2.94 -0.48
CA ARG A 17 13.68 2.20 -1.15
C ARG A 17 14.77 3.14 -1.60
N ASP A 18 16.02 2.83 -1.25
CA ASP A 18 17.21 3.52 -1.73
C ASP A 18 18.28 2.45 -2.02
N GLY A 19 18.45 2.13 -3.30
CA GLY A 19 19.33 1.03 -3.71
C GLY A 19 18.87 -0.30 -3.14
N ASP A 20 19.74 -0.99 -2.42
CA ASP A 20 19.40 -2.26 -1.77
C ASP A 20 18.68 -2.09 -0.43
N GLU A 21 18.68 -0.88 0.11
CA GLU A 21 18.03 -0.60 1.39
C GLU A 21 16.53 -0.45 1.20
N VAL A 22 15.76 -1.22 1.97
CA VAL A 22 14.30 -1.12 2.02
C VAL A 22 13.87 -0.97 3.48
N VAL A 23 13.08 0.06 3.75
CA VAL A 23 12.49 0.28 5.07
C VAL A 23 10.98 0.39 4.92
N LEU A 24 10.25 -0.33 5.76
CA LEU A 24 8.80 -0.23 5.87
C LEU A 24 8.48 0.56 7.14
N GLY A 25 7.91 1.76 6.97
CA GLY A 25 7.57 2.65 8.06
C GLY A 25 6.10 2.60 8.41
N SER A 26 5.77 2.89 9.67
CA SER A 26 4.40 3.06 10.12
C SER A 26 4.13 4.52 10.48
N ARG A 27 2.85 4.85 10.71
CA ARG A 27 2.45 6.20 11.17
C ARG A 27 3.06 6.60 12.51
N ASN A 28 3.41 5.62 13.35
CA ASN A 28 3.86 5.85 14.73
C ASN A 28 5.38 5.76 14.86
N ASP A 29 6.11 5.97 13.77
CA ASP A 29 7.58 5.86 13.71
C ASP A 29 8.14 4.49 14.11
N LYS A 30 7.29 3.48 14.24
CA LYS A 30 7.72 2.10 14.50
C LYS A 30 7.97 1.41 13.17
N PRO A 31 9.18 0.89 12.92
CA PRO A 31 9.45 0.19 11.68
C PRO A 31 8.65 -1.11 11.59
N LEU A 32 8.10 -1.38 10.42
CA LEU A 32 7.39 -2.63 10.12
C LEU A 32 8.27 -3.63 9.37
N THR A 33 9.48 -3.26 9.01
CA THR A 33 10.36 -4.02 8.12
C THR A 33 10.54 -5.46 8.57
N ARG A 34 10.83 -5.68 9.86
CA ARG A 34 11.09 -7.03 10.37
C ARG A 34 9.87 -7.93 10.37
N TYR A 35 8.67 -7.35 10.36
CA TYR A 35 7.42 -8.11 10.45
C TYR A 35 6.91 -8.62 9.10
N PHE A 36 7.41 -8.05 8.00
CA PHE A 36 6.96 -8.39 6.64
C PHE A 36 8.16 -8.66 5.71
N PRO A 37 9.02 -9.64 6.09
CA PRO A 37 10.24 -9.89 5.29
C PRO A 37 9.93 -10.33 3.86
N GLU A 38 8.77 -10.93 3.62
CA GLU A 38 8.38 -11.39 2.30
C GLU A 38 8.17 -10.25 1.29
N LEU A 39 8.03 -9.00 1.75
CA LEU A 39 7.85 -7.85 0.84
C LEU A 39 9.17 -7.26 0.35
N LEU A 40 10.29 -7.56 1.00
CA LEU A 40 11.56 -6.87 0.74
C LEU A 40 12.13 -7.20 -0.65
N ALA A 41 12.19 -8.47 -1.01
CA ALA A 41 12.70 -8.87 -2.31
C ALA A 41 11.83 -8.39 -3.47
N PRO A 42 10.50 -8.50 -3.42
CA PRO A 42 9.63 -7.92 -4.45
C PRO A 42 9.80 -6.41 -4.62
N ILE A 43 9.94 -5.68 -3.52
CA ILE A 43 10.18 -4.23 -3.59
C ILE A 43 11.48 -3.94 -4.32
N ARG A 44 12.57 -4.65 -4.00
CA ARG A 44 13.86 -4.47 -4.67
C ARG A 44 13.80 -4.84 -6.15
N SER A 45 13.03 -5.86 -6.53
CA SER A 45 13.01 -6.32 -7.90
C SER A 45 12.06 -5.54 -8.81
N MET A 46 10.99 -4.97 -8.26
CA MET A 46 9.90 -4.41 -9.08
C MET A 46 9.75 -2.90 -9.00
N LEU A 47 10.29 -2.24 -7.98
CA LEU A 47 10.18 -0.78 -7.83
C LEU A 47 11.45 -0.08 -8.29
N PRO A 48 11.38 1.23 -8.63
CA PRO A 48 12.56 2.02 -8.94
C PRO A 48 13.57 2.04 -7.79
N ASP A 49 14.85 2.28 -8.12
CA ASP A 49 15.96 2.26 -7.15
C ASP A 49 15.77 3.24 -5.98
N ARG A 50 15.10 4.36 -6.24
CA ARG A 50 14.85 5.39 -5.23
C ARG A 50 13.41 5.84 -5.32
N VAL A 51 12.60 5.44 -4.35
CA VAL A 51 11.15 5.75 -4.35
C VAL A 51 10.62 5.72 -2.93
N VAL A 52 9.63 6.57 -2.67
CA VAL A 52 8.84 6.53 -1.44
C VAL A 52 7.37 6.42 -1.81
N LEU A 53 6.74 5.32 -1.40
CA LEU A 53 5.32 5.05 -1.66
C LEU A 53 4.55 4.98 -0.35
N ASP A 54 3.31 5.46 -0.38
CA ASP A 54 2.36 5.30 0.72
C ASP A 54 1.30 4.28 0.33
N GLY A 55 0.94 3.43 1.27
CA GLY A 55 -0.03 2.37 1.01
C GLY A 55 -0.47 1.63 2.27
N GLU A 56 -1.02 0.46 2.05
CA GLU A 56 -1.47 -0.44 3.13
C GLU A 56 -0.83 -1.81 2.95
N VAL A 57 -0.42 -2.40 4.07
CA VAL A 57 -0.10 -3.83 4.13
C VAL A 57 -1.37 -4.58 4.55
N VAL A 58 -1.73 -5.58 3.77
CA VAL A 58 -2.91 -6.40 4.01
C VAL A 58 -2.55 -7.88 3.94
N VAL A 59 -3.39 -8.72 4.56
CA VAL A 59 -3.33 -10.18 4.38
C VAL A 59 -4.66 -10.61 3.79
N ALA A 60 -4.62 -11.28 2.65
CA ALA A 60 -5.81 -11.82 2.00
C ALA A 60 -5.86 -13.33 2.22
N THR A 61 -7.02 -13.82 2.63
CA THR A 61 -7.31 -15.25 2.74
C THR A 61 -8.49 -15.59 1.82
N HIS A 62 -8.89 -16.85 1.79
CA HIS A 62 -10.06 -17.27 1.00
C HIS A 62 -11.37 -16.56 1.43
N ARG A 63 -11.37 -15.91 2.60
CA ARG A 63 -12.51 -15.14 3.13
C ARG A 63 -12.46 -13.65 2.79
N GLY A 64 -11.44 -13.20 2.03
CA GLY A 64 -11.17 -11.80 1.76
C GLY A 64 -10.01 -11.28 2.62
N LEU A 65 -9.98 -9.98 2.93
CA LEU A 65 -8.94 -9.41 3.78
C LEU A 65 -9.15 -9.87 5.23
N ASP A 66 -8.06 -10.31 5.87
CA ASP A 66 -8.08 -10.87 7.22
C ASP A 66 -7.20 -10.01 8.13
N PHE A 67 -7.84 -9.09 8.85
CA PHE A 67 -7.15 -8.18 9.77
C PHE A 67 -6.58 -8.92 10.98
N ASP A 68 -7.23 -9.99 11.43
CA ASP A 68 -6.73 -10.78 12.56
C ASP A 68 -5.43 -11.49 12.18
N ALA A 69 -5.37 -12.10 11.00
CA ALA A 69 -4.14 -12.71 10.49
C ALA A 69 -3.03 -11.68 10.35
N LEU A 70 -3.36 -10.48 9.87
CA LEU A 70 -2.40 -9.38 9.78
C LEU A 70 -1.87 -9.00 11.17
N GLY A 71 -2.75 -8.87 12.17
CA GLY A 71 -2.37 -8.53 13.53
C GLY A 71 -1.40 -9.53 14.15
N GLN A 72 -1.53 -10.82 13.81
CA GLN A 72 -0.63 -11.87 14.31
C GLN A 72 0.80 -11.74 13.77
N ARG A 73 1.02 -10.97 12.71
CA ARG A 73 2.34 -10.74 12.15
C ARG A 73 3.23 -9.88 13.05
N ILE A 74 2.65 -9.08 13.93
CA ILE A 74 3.40 -8.26 14.88
C ILE A 74 3.76 -9.12 16.08
N HIS A 75 4.91 -9.76 16.00
CA HIS A 75 5.35 -10.74 16.99
C HIS A 75 6.86 -10.59 17.26
N PRO A 76 7.31 -10.76 18.53
CA PRO A 76 8.74 -10.62 18.85
C PRO A 76 9.61 -11.76 18.31
N ALA A 77 9.05 -12.97 18.12
CA ALA A 77 9.82 -14.13 17.71
C ALA A 77 9.98 -14.18 16.18
N GLU A 78 11.22 -14.08 15.71
CA GLU A 78 11.55 -14.13 14.28
C GLU A 78 11.11 -15.44 13.62
N SER A 79 11.23 -16.56 14.32
CA SER A 79 10.78 -17.86 13.79
C SER A 79 9.28 -17.88 13.48
N ARG A 80 8.47 -17.24 14.33
CA ARG A 80 7.04 -17.13 14.09
C ARG A 80 6.74 -16.19 12.91
N ILE A 81 7.45 -15.08 12.81
CA ILE A 81 7.31 -14.15 11.68
C ILE A 81 7.60 -14.89 10.37
N ASN A 82 8.71 -15.62 10.30
CA ASN A 82 9.10 -16.37 9.10
C ASN A 82 8.08 -17.44 8.73
N ARG A 83 7.54 -18.15 9.73
CA ARG A 83 6.51 -19.16 9.48
C ARG A 83 5.23 -18.52 8.91
N LEU A 84 4.76 -17.43 9.51
CA LEU A 84 3.55 -16.74 9.07
C LEU A 84 3.75 -16.06 7.71
N ALA A 85 4.97 -15.61 7.40
CA ALA A 85 5.28 -15.06 6.07
C ALA A 85 5.04 -16.10 4.96
N GLY A 86 5.22 -17.39 5.26
CA GLY A 86 4.91 -18.46 4.31
C GLY A 86 3.45 -18.90 4.35
N GLU A 87 2.83 -18.93 5.52
CA GLU A 87 1.46 -19.44 5.70
C GLU A 87 0.39 -18.38 5.37
N THR A 88 0.62 -17.14 5.80
CA THR A 88 -0.29 -16.02 5.57
C THR A 88 0.47 -14.82 5.02
N PRO A 89 0.99 -14.93 3.78
CA PRO A 89 1.80 -13.86 3.20
C PRO A 89 1.02 -12.57 3.07
N SER A 90 1.71 -11.46 3.27
CA SER A 90 1.13 -10.14 3.13
C SER A 90 1.24 -9.64 1.69
N SER A 91 0.44 -8.62 1.39
CA SER A 91 0.53 -7.84 0.16
C SER A 91 0.63 -6.36 0.52
N PHE A 92 1.28 -5.59 -0.34
CA PHE A 92 1.32 -4.15 -0.24
C PHE A 92 0.48 -3.54 -1.35
N VAL A 93 -0.45 -2.65 -0.98
CA VAL A 93 -1.31 -1.94 -1.93
C VAL A 93 -0.91 -0.47 -1.90
N ALA A 94 -0.29 0.01 -2.98
CA ALA A 94 0.13 1.40 -3.10
C ALA A 94 -1.06 2.29 -3.47
N PHE A 95 -1.17 3.44 -2.81
CA PHE A 95 -2.21 4.42 -3.14
C PHE A 95 -1.67 5.84 -3.32
N ASP A 96 -0.42 6.13 -2.99
CA ASP A 96 0.18 7.43 -3.25
C ASP A 96 1.69 7.32 -3.47
N LEU A 97 2.26 8.32 -4.14
CA LEU A 97 3.69 8.44 -4.36
C LEU A 97 4.16 9.73 -3.70
N VAL A 98 5.14 9.63 -2.82
CA VAL A 98 5.64 10.74 -2.02
C VAL A 98 6.92 11.34 -2.63
N ALA A 99 7.81 10.49 -3.14
CA ALA A 99 9.07 10.92 -3.77
C ALA A 99 9.53 9.90 -4.81
N LEU A 100 10.24 10.37 -5.81
CA LEU A 100 10.80 9.55 -6.87
C LEU A 100 12.14 10.11 -7.30
N GLY A 101 13.21 9.31 -7.23
CA GLY A 101 14.56 9.79 -7.48
C GLY A 101 14.92 10.92 -6.51
N ASP A 102 15.35 12.04 -7.04
CA ASP A 102 15.70 13.23 -6.27
C ASP A 102 14.51 14.17 -6.03
N ASP A 103 13.33 13.83 -6.57
CA ASP A 103 12.18 14.73 -6.56
C ASP A 103 11.24 14.41 -5.39
N ASP A 104 10.98 15.43 -4.57
CA ASP A 104 9.98 15.40 -3.52
C ASP A 104 8.63 15.83 -4.11
N HIS A 105 7.66 14.93 -4.08
CA HIS A 105 6.33 15.17 -4.67
C HIS A 105 5.26 15.51 -3.64
N ARG A 106 5.63 15.84 -2.40
CA ARG A 106 4.62 16.16 -1.37
C ARG A 106 3.77 17.37 -1.72
N SER A 107 4.31 18.34 -2.43
CA SER A 107 3.56 19.52 -2.87
C SER A 107 2.95 19.36 -4.27
N THR A 108 3.26 18.29 -4.97
CA THR A 108 2.70 17.98 -6.29
C THR A 108 1.21 17.63 -6.17
N PRO A 109 0.34 18.15 -7.05
CA PRO A 109 -1.09 17.82 -7.02
C PRO A 109 -1.33 16.30 -7.12
N PHE A 110 -2.35 15.81 -6.42
CA PHE A 110 -2.64 14.38 -6.36
C PHE A 110 -2.78 13.72 -7.74
N GLY A 111 -3.47 14.36 -8.67
CA GLY A 111 -3.64 13.82 -10.01
C GLY A 111 -2.32 13.52 -10.71
N GLU A 112 -1.30 14.38 -10.51
CA GLU A 112 0.03 14.15 -11.06
C GLU A 112 0.78 13.07 -10.30
N ARG A 113 0.68 13.05 -8.97
CA ARG A 113 1.27 11.97 -8.16
C ARG A 113 0.69 10.61 -8.57
N ARG A 114 -0.62 10.56 -8.84
CA ARG A 114 -1.28 9.32 -9.29
C ARG A 114 -0.72 8.85 -10.63
N ARG A 115 -0.51 9.73 -11.59
CA ARG A 115 0.10 9.36 -12.88
C ARG A 115 1.51 8.81 -12.72
N LEU A 116 2.31 9.43 -11.85
CA LEU A 116 3.64 8.93 -11.52
C LEU A 116 3.57 7.56 -10.85
N LEU A 117 2.64 7.38 -9.92
CA LEU A 117 2.42 6.10 -9.25
C LEU A 117 2.06 5.01 -10.25
N GLU A 118 1.16 5.29 -11.19
CA GLU A 118 0.79 4.35 -12.23
C GLU A 118 1.99 3.92 -13.08
N SER A 119 2.87 4.86 -13.43
CA SER A 119 4.07 4.53 -14.20
C SER A 119 5.06 3.69 -13.38
N VAL A 120 5.23 4.00 -12.10
CA VAL A 120 6.11 3.25 -11.19
C VAL A 120 5.60 1.83 -10.98
N MET A 121 4.29 1.65 -10.91
CA MET A 121 3.66 0.35 -10.63
C MET A 121 3.32 -0.44 -11.89
N ALA A 122 3.61 0.07 -13.08
CA ALA A 122 3.22 -0.57 -14.34
C ALA A 122 3.79 -1.98 -14.50
N GLY A 123 5.00 -2.24 -13.98
CA GLY A 123 5.63 -3.56 -14.03
C GLY A 123 5.43 -4.39 -12.76
N ALA A 124 4.66 -3.91 -11.80
CA ALA A 124 4.48 -4.61 -10.53
C ALA A 124 3.49 -5.77 -10.67
N SER A 125 3.74 -6.81 -9.91
CA SER A 125 2.88 -7.99 -9.80
C SER A 125 2.76 -8.39 -8.33
N PRO A 126 1.83 -9.29 -7.96
CA PRO A 126 1.72 -9.72 -6.57
C PRO A 126 3.07 -10.14 -5.99
N PRO A 127 3.39 -9.75 -4.76
CA PRO A 127 2.53 -9.18 -3.72
C PRO A 127 2.43 -7.65 -3.71
N LEU A 128 2.87 -6.96 -4.76
CA LEU A 128 2.74 -5.52 -4.88
C LEU A 128 1.57 -5.19 -5.79
N HIS A 129 0.68 -4.29 -5.33
CA HIS A 129 -0.54 -3.93 -6.03
C HIS A 129 -0.72 -2.42 -6.08
N LEU A 130 -1.31 -1.93 -7.15
CA LEU A 130 -1.78 -0.56 -7.27
C LEU A 130 -3.27 -0.53 -6.93
N THR A 131 -3.68 0.35 -6.00
CA THR A 131 -5.10 0.48 -5.70
C THR A 131 -5.88 0.94 -6.92
N PRO A 132 -7.08 0.39 -7.18
CA PRO A 132 -7.94 0.93 -8.23
C PRO A 132 -8.40 2.35 -7.87
N ILE A 133 -8.71 3.15 -8.89
CA ILE A 133 -9.18 4.51 -8.74
C ILE A 133 -10.20 4.82 -9.84
N THR A 134 -11.18 5.66 -9.53
CA THR A 134 -12.18 6.08 -10.50
C THR A 134 -12.66 7.51 -10.22
N ASP A 135 -13.09 8.22 -11.25
CA ASP A 135 -13.80 9.48 -11.13
C ASP A 135 -15.32 9.28 -11.11
N ASP A 136 -15.79 8.06 -11.34
CA ASP A 136 -17.20 7.70 -11.40
C ASP A 136 -17.73 7.42 -9.98
N ARG A 137 -18.59 8.32 -9.50
CA ARG A 137 -19.18 8.22 -8.16
C ARG A 137 -20.05 6.97 -8.03
N ASP A 138 -20.76 6.57 -9.08
CA ASP A 138 -21.62 5.39 -9.04
C ASP A 138 -20.81 4.10 -8.96
N LEU A 139 -19.69 4.04 -9.68
CA LEU A 139 -18.76 2.92 -9.58
C LEU A 139 -18.14 2.83 -8.19
N ALA A 140 -17.75 3.97 -7.60
CA ALA A 140 -17.23 4.02 -6.24
C ALA A 140 -18.26 3.52 -5.21
N ALA A 141 -19.52 3.92 -5.36
CA ALA A 141 -20.62 3.44 -4.51
C ALA A 141 -20.83 1.93 -4.67
N ASP A 142 -20.69 1.41 -5.90
CA ASP A 142 -20.78 -0.02 -6.18
C ASP A 142 -19.63 -0.79 -5.51
N TRP A 143 -18.42 -0.24 -5.52
CA TRP A 143 -17.30 -0.83 -4.79
C TRP A 143 -17.62 -0.97 -3.30
N PHE A 144 -18.18 0.06 -2.69
CA PHE A 144 -18.54 0.03 -1.27
C PHE A 144 -19.50 -1.12 -0.97
N ARG A 145 -20.52 -1.29 -1.81
CA ARG A 145 -21.52 -2.37 -1.63
C ARG A 145 -20.91 -3.76 -1.88
N ARG A 146 -20.06 -3.89 -2.90
CA ARG A 146 -19.44 -5.18 -3.26
C ARG A 146 -18.45 -5.66 -2.23
N PHE A 147 -17.65 -4.75 -1.68
CA PHE A 147 -16.52 -5.08 -0.83
C PHE A 147 -16.85 -4.93 0.65
N GLU A 148 -18.04 -4.48 0.99
CA GLU A 148 -18.51 -4.47 2.35
C GLU A 148 -18.47 -5.89 2.91
N GLY A 149 -17.78 -6.08 4.04
CA GLY A 149 -17.58 -7.40 4.61
C GLY A 149 -16.37 -8.17 4.07
N ALA A 150 -15.72 -7.68 3.00
CA ALA A 150 -14.51 -8.28 2.46
C ALA A 150 -13.22 -7.62 2.98
N GLY A 151 -13.32 -6.76 4.00
CA GLY A 151 -12.17 -6.09 4.61
C GLY A 151 -11.93 -4.66 4.13
N PHE A 152 -12.93 -4.05 3.50
CA PHE A 152 -12.87 -2.65 3.09
C PHE A 152 -13.75 -1.80 4.00
N ASP A 153 -13.19 -0.69 4.51
CA ASP A 153 -13.88 0.21 5.43
C ASP A 153 -14.72 1.26 4.72
N GLY A 154 -14.72 1.30 3.40
CA GLY A 154 -15.45 2.29 2.65
C GLY A 154 -14.68 2.76 1.43
N VAL A 155 -14.97 3.99 1.02
CA VAL A 155 -14.37 4.64 -0.15
C VAL A 155 -13.79 5.97 0.27
N MET A 156 -12.60 6.29 -0.21
CA MET A 156 -11.97 7.60 0.01
C MET A 156 -12.12 8.47 -1.22
N ALA A 157 -12.46 9.74 -1.00
CA ALA A 157 -12.52 10.75 -2.04
C ALA A 157 -11.31 11.67 -1.91
N LYS A 158 -10.54 11.82 -2.98
CA LYS A 158 -9.32 12.64 -3.00
C LYS A 158 -9.40 13.70 -4.09
N PRO A 159 -9.38 14.99 -3.74
CA PRO A 159 -9.32 16.04 -4.76
C PRO A 159 -8.02 15.96 -5.58
N VAL A 160 -8.15 16.08 -6.90
CA VAL A 160 -7.00 15.93 -7.82
C VAL A 160 -5.93 17.01 -7.63
N GLY A 161 -6.31 18.16 -7.08
CA GLY A 161 -5.37 19.27 -6.87
C GLY A 161 -4.66 19.26 -5.51
N ASP A 162 -4.99 18.32 -4.62
CA ASP A 162 -4.48 18.36 -3.25
C ASP A 162 -3.01 17.92 -3.17
N PRO A 163 -2.24 18.60 -2.27
CA PRO A 163 -0.92 18.10 -1.93
C PRO A 163 -1.02 16.82 -1.10
N TYR A 164 0.12 16.18 -0.90
CA TYR A 164 0.19 15.00 -0.04
C TYR A 164 -0.01 15.41 1.42
N LEU A 165 -1.00 14.80 2.05
CA LEU A 165 -1.30 15.01 3.47
C LEU A 165 -0.97 13.71 4.21
N SER A 166 0.06 13.76 5.04
CA SER A 166 0.50 12.61 5.83
C SER A 166 -0.44 12.30 6.99
#